data_30b0d4c1daf877e8a772aab52283d0c3
#
_entry.id   30b0d4c1daf877e8a772aab52283d0c3
#
_cell.length_a   1.000
_cell.length_b   1.000
_cell.length_c   1.000
_cell.angle_alpha   90.00
_cell.angle_beta   90.00
_cell.angle_gamma   90.00
#
_symmetry.space_group_name_H-M   'P 1'
#
loop_
_entity.id
_entity.type
_entity.pdbx_description
1 polymer ?
#
loop_
_entity_poly.entity_id
_entity_poly.type
_entity_poly.pdbx_seq_one_letter_code
_entity_poly.pdbx_strand_id
1 'polypeptide(L)'
;SRGLGDVYKRQVNTLLKNRELEGQLFEYLAPYYEAGLDAVIVQDMGVFSFIRRNFPDLDIHASTQMTVTGPEGMKFLEEKGATRVVPARELSLEEIAAMHRISPLEIETFIHGALCYSYSGQCLMSSIFGGRSGNRGRCAQPCRLPYSGTYDHRKYKGDKNFCALSPVSYTHLRAHET
;
A
#
# COMPACT_ATOMS: atom_id res chain seq x y z
N SER A 1 -21.98 0.79 -21.88
CA SER A 1 -20.74 0.71 -22.67
C SER A 1 -19.60 1.19 -21.83
N ARG A 2 -18.71 0.26 -21.41
CA ARG A 2 -17.47 0.63 -20.73
C ARG A 2 -16.64 1.43 -21.75
N GLY A 3 -16.28 2.68 -21.40
CA GLY A 3 -15.34 3.46 -22.19
C GLY A 3 -13.99 2.75 -22.27
N LEU A 4 -13.33 2.80 -23.41
CA LEU A 4 -11.99 2.27 -23.61
C LEU A 4 -11.04 2.92 -22.58
N GLY A 5 -10.62 2.18 -21.57
CA GLY A 5 -9.57 2.56 -20.62
C GLY A 5 -9.95 2.77 -19.17
N ASP A 6 -11.22 2.75 -18.79
CA ASP A 6 -11.60 2.92 -17.38
C ASP A 6 -11.53 1.57 -16.64
N VAL A 7 -10.56 1.44 -15.75
CA VAL A 7 -10.42 0.31 -14.82
C VAL A 7 -10.88 0.73 -13.44
N TYR A 8 -11.93 0.10 -12.94
CA TYR A 8 -12.47 0.37 -11.61
C TYR A 8 -11.77 -0.52 -10.57
N LYS A 9 -10.89 0.10 -9.77
CA LYS A 9 -10.18 -0.56 -8.67
C LYS A 9 -10.74 -0.12 -7.32
N ARG A 10 -11.00 -1.08 -6.44
CA ARG A 10 -11.34 -0.81 -5.04
C ARG A 10 -10.19 -1.17 -4.12
N GLN A 11 -9.81 -0.24 -3.29
CA GLN A 11 -8.75 -0.46 -2.32
C GLN A 11 -9.32 -1.09 -1.05
N VAL A 12 -9.07 -2.38 -0.86
CA VAL A 12 -9.34 -3.16 0.36
C VAL A 12 -8.02 -3.35 1.11
N ASN A 13 -7.22 -2.31 1.13
CA ASN A 13 -5.84 -2.30 1.60
C ASN A 13 -5.79 -2.08 3.12
N THR A 14 -6.34 -3.02 3.88
CA THR A 14 -6.46 -2.95 5.33
C THR A 14 -6.29 -4.33 5.96
N LEU A 15 -5.68 -4.38 7.13
CA LEU A 15 -5.65 -5.58 7.96
C LEU A 15 -7.01 -5.76 8.63
N LEU A 16 -7.62 -6.91 8.47
CA LEU A 16 -8.90 -7.26 9.06
C LEU A 16 -8.74 -8.38 10.11
N LYS A 17 -9.45 -8.23 11.22
CA LYS A 17 -9.58 -9.32 12.19
C LYS A 17 -10.64 -10.31 11.71
N ASN A 18 -10.58 -11.55 12.14
CA ASN A 18 -11.44 -12.63 11.69
C ASN A 18 -12.94 -12.27 11.73
N ARG A 19 -13.39 -11.61 12.80
CA ARG A 19 -14.78 -11.15 12.95
C ARG A 19 -15.21 -10.14 11.89
N GLU A 20 -14.29 -9.24 11.47
CA GLU A 20 -14.55 -8.24 10.43
C GLU A 20 -14.52 -8.90 9.04
N LEU A 21 -13.67 -9.92 8.87
CA LEU A 21 -13.54 -10.66 7.63
C LEU A 21 -14.80 -11.49 7.33
N GLU A 22 -15.26 -12.27 8.30
CA GLU A 22 -16.38 -13.22 8.11
C GLU A 22 -17.74 -12.52 8.03
N GLY A 23 -17.93 -11.43 8.78
CA GLY A 23 -19.24 -10.80 8.92
C GLY A 23 -19.50 -9.58 8.05
N GLN A 24 -18.49 -8.95 7.49
CA GLN A 24 -18.67 -7.64 6.86
C GLN A 24 -18.06 -7.52 5.45
N LEU A 25 -17.01 -8.28 5.14
CA LEU A 25 -16.29 -8.08 3.89
C LEU A 25 -17.12 -8.50 2.67
N PHE A 26 -17.90 -9.58 2.78
CA PHE A 26 -18.76 -10.03 1.69
C PHE A 26 -19.82 -8.98 1.35
N GLU A 27 -20.56 -8.53 2.35
CA GLU A 27 -21.60 -7.52 2.18
C GLU A 27 -21.04 -6.19 1.65
N TYR A 28 -19.82 -5.86 2.05
CA TYR A 28 -19.13 -4.67 1.56
C TYR A 28 -18.74 -4.78 0.09
N LEU A 29 -18.25 -5.93 -0.36
CA LEU A 29 -17.72 -6.09 -1.73
C LEU A 29 -18.79 -6.49 -2.74
N ALA A 30 -19.81 -7.26 -2.35
CA ALA A 30 -20.80 -7.82 -3.27
C ALA A 30 -21.45 -6.75 -4.18
N PRO A 31 -21.90 -5.58 -3.67
CA PRO A 31 -22.50 -4.56 -4.53
C PRO A 31 -21.54 -4.00 -5.60
N TYR A 32 -20.24 -3.89 -5.26
CA TYR A 32 -19.25 -3.42 -6.23
C TYR A 32 -18.93 -4.49 -7.27
N TYR A 33 -18.84 -5.74 -6.84
CA TYR A 33 -18.64 -6.87 -7.73
C TYR A 33 -19.78 -7.00 -8.75
N GLU A 34 -21.03 -6.92 -8.30
CA GLU A 34 -22.21 -6.92 -9.14
C GLU A 34 -22.26 -5.72 -10.11
N ALA A 35 -21.75 -4.58 -9.68
CA ALA A 35 -21.61 -3.38 -10.52
C ALA A 35 -20.48 -3.47 -11.55
N GLY A 36 -19.68 -4.55 -11.54
CA GLY A 36 -18.60 -4.79 -12.49
C GLY A 36 -17.25 -4.19 -12.06
N LEU A 37 -16.93 -4.27 -10.79
CA LEU A 37 -15.59 -3.94 -10.28
C LEU A 37 -14.54 -4.83 -10.96
N ASP A 38 -13.50 -4.22 -11.52
CA ASP A 38 -12.44 -4.95 -12.24
C ASP A 38 -11.41 -5.56 -11.30
N ALA A 39 -10.96 -4.81 -10.29
CA ALA A 39 -9.89 -5.27 -9.41
C ALA A 39 -9.98 -4.73 -7.98
N VAL A 40 -9.34 -5.43 -7.05
CA VAL A 40 -9.11 -4.99 -5.68
C VAL A 40 -7.63 -4.94 -5.34
N ILE A 41 -7.23 -3.97 -4.52
CA ILE A 41 -5.88 -3.89 -3.96
C ILE A 41 -5.92 -4.40 -2.53
N VAL A 42 -5.09 -5.39 -2.22
CA VAL A 42 -5.12 -6.14 -0.95
C VAL A 42 -3.73 -6.23 -0.32
N GLN A 43 -3.65 -6.06 1.00
CA GLN A 43 -2.40 -6.26 1.77
C GLN A 43 -2.46 -7.44 2.74
N ASP A 44 -3.64 -7.89 3.12
CA ASP A 44 -3.86 -8.95 4.11
C ASP A 44 -4.09 -10.30 3.42
N MET A 45 -3.33 -11.33 3.82
CA MET A 45 -3.44 -12.66 3.22
C MET A 45 -4.78 -13.35 3.53
N GLY A 46 -5.40 -13.05 4.68
CA GLY A 46 -6.74 -13.54 5.03
C GLY A 46 -7.79 -12.93 4.12
N VAL A 47 -7.72 -11.61 3.91
CA VAL A 47 -8.57 -10.87 2.95
C VAL A 47 -8.36 -11.41 1.54
N PHE A 48 -7.12 -11.63 1.13
CA PHE A 48 -6.76 -12.19 -0.18
C PHE A 48 -7.46 -13.55 -0.39
N SER A 49 -7.26 -14.48 0.56
CA SER A 49 -7.85 -15.81 0.49
C SER A 49 -9.38 -15.78 0.50
N PHE A 50 -9.97 -14.89 1.30
CA PHE A 50 -11.43 -14.70 1.36
C PHE A 50 -11.98 -14.21 0.01
N ILE A 51 -11.36 -13.19 -0.59
CA ILE A 51 -11.80 -12.62 -1.87
C ILE A 51 -11.68 -13.66 -2.97
N ARG A 52 -10.56 -14.38 -3.06
CA ARG A 52 -10.37 -15.41 -4.09
C ARG A 52 -11.42 -16.54 -4.02
N ARG A 53 -11.88 -16.90 -2.83
CA ARG A 53 -12.92 -17.92 -2.65
C ARG A 53 -14.33 -17.43 -2.98
N ASN A 54 -14.66 -16.19 -2.66
CA ASN A 54 -16.02 -15.66 -2.77
C ASN A 54 -16.27 -14.86 -4.06
N PHE A 55 -15.19 -14.37 -4.69
CA PHE A 55 -15.23 -13.54 -5.90
C PHE A 55 -14.16 -14.06 -6.89
N PRO A 56 -14.36 -15.23 -7.50
CA PRO A 56 -13.31 -15.91 -8.26
C PRO A 56 -12.84 -15.16 -9.52
N ASP A 57 -13.71 -14.36 -10.12
CA ASP A 57 -13.42 -13.61 -11.34
C ASP A 57 -12.81 -12.24 -11.07
N LEU A 58 -12.70 -11.84 -9.79
CA LEU A 58 -12.19 -10.53 -9.42
C LEU A 58 -10.66 -10.53 -9.42
N ASP A 59 -10.06 -9.59 -10.15
CA ASP A 59 -8.62 -9.41 -10.15
C ASP A 59 -8.11 -8.95 -8.78
N ILE A 60 -7.04 -9.60 -8.30
CA ILE A 60 -6.41 -9.22 -7.02
C ILE A 60 -5.01 -8.67 -7.28
N HIS A 61 -4.83 -7.41 -6.91
CA HIS A 61 -3.56 -6.71 -6.94
C HIS A 61 -2.93 -6.73 -5.55
N ALA A 62 -1.79 -7.40 -5.42
CA ALA A 62 -1.04 -7.42 -4.18
C ALA A 62 -0.43 -6.05 -3.90
N SER A 63 -0.81 -5.45 -2.76
CA SER A 63 -0.35 -4.12 -2.36
C SER A 63 1.15 -4.09 -2.04
N THR A 64 1.78 -2.93 -2.23
CA THR A 64 3.14 -2.67 -1.71
C THR A 64 3.24 -2.91 -0.19
N GLN A 65 2.14 -2.81 0.54
CA GLN A 65 2.09 -3.10 1.98
C GLN A 65 2.16 -4.60 2.30
N MET A 66 2.08 -5.50 1.33
CA MET A 66 2.42 -6.93 1.50
C MET A 66 3.93 -7.16 1.60
N THR A 67 4.74 -6.15 1.34
CA THR A 67 6.21 -6.20 1.46
C THR A 67 6.84 -7.29 0.59
N VAL A 68 6.43 -7.36 -0.68
CA VAL A 68 7.01 -8.31 -1.64
C VAL A 68 8.35 -7.77 -2.11
N THR A 69 9.42 -8.43 -1.68
CA THR A 69 10.81 -7.97 -1.88
C THR A 69 11.62 -8.86 -2.81
N GLY A 70 11.00 -9.83 -3.46
CA GLY A 70 11.77 -10.70 -4.34
C GLY A 70 10.94 -11.70 -5.11
N PRO A 71 11.63 -12.46 -5.98
CA PRO A 71 11.02 -13.40 -6.93
C PRO A 71 10.16 -14.47 -6.27
N GLU A 72 10.58 -15.05 -5.16
CA GLU A 72 9.84 -16.13 -4.51
C GLU A 72 8.50 -15.64 -3.91
N GLY A 73 8.48 -14.40 -3.38
CA GLY A 73 7.23 -13.77 -2.94
C GLY A 73 6.27 -13.54 -4.10
N MET A 74 6.79 -13.18 -5.27
CA MET A 74 5.99 -13.00 -6.48
C MET A 74 5.39 -14.31 -6.98
N LYS A 75 6.19 -15.40 -7.06
CA LYS A 75 5.69 -16.74 -7.41
C LYS A 75 4.61 -17.23 -6.44
N PHE A 76 4.84 -17.05 -5.15
CA PHE A 76 3.85 -17.41 -4.15
C PHE A 76 2.51 -16.73 -4.39
N LEU A 77 2.51 -15.43 -4.71
CA LEU A 77 1.28 -14.69 -4.99
C LEU A 77 0.64 -15.10 -6.31
N GLU A 78 1.44 -15.44 -7.33
CA GLU A 78 0.95 -16.03 -8.58
C GLU A 78 0.20 -17.34 -8.32
N GLU A 79 0.79 -18.26 -7.57
CA GLU A 79 0.16 -19.52 -7.16
C GLU A 79 -1.15 -19.33 -6.38
N LYS A 80 -1.25 -18.23 -5.63
CA LYS A 80 -2.48 -17.85 -4.92
C LYS A 80 -3.51 -17.15 -5.81
N GLY A 81 -3.15 -16.83 -7.05
CA GLY A 81 -4.05 -16.21 -8.02
C GLY A 81 -4.07 -14.69 -8.00
N ALA A 82 -3.00 -14.04 -7.58
CA ALA A 82 -2.82 -12.61 -7.87
C ALA A 82 -2.72 -12.39 -9.38
N THR A 83 -3.12 -11.22 -9.84
CA THR A 83 -2.96 -10.80 -11.25
C THR A 83 -1.92 -9.71 -11.39
N ARG A 84 -1.66 -8.97 -10.32
CA ARG A 84 -0.66 -7.89 -10.27
C ARG A 84 0.02 -7.83 -8.91
N VAL A 85 1.27 -7.42 -8.92
CA VAL A 85 2.05 -7.12 -7.70
C VAL A 85 2.55 -5.68 -7.74
N VAL A 86 2.33 -4.96 -6.65
CA VAL A 86 3.01 -3.68 -6.38
C VAL A 86 4.16 -4.01 -5.44
N PRO A 87 5.39 -4.14 -5.92
CA PRO A 87 6.52 -4.56 -5.10
C PRO A 87 6.84 -3.53 -4.02
N ALA A 88 7.63 -3.96 -3.04
CA ALA A 88 8.14 -3.07 -2.01
C ALA A 88 8.98 -1.95 -2.63
N ARG A 89 8.85 -0.75 -2.09
CA ARG A 89 9.52 0.47 -2.62
C ARG A 89 11.03 0.48 -2.41
N GLU A 90 11.52 -0.45 -1.62
CA GLU A 90 12.93 -0.62 -1.27
C GLU A 90 13.73 -1.33 -2.37
N LEU A 91 13.06 -1.88 -3.39
CA LEU A 91 13.71 -2.63 -4.48
C LEU A 91 14.36 -1.72 -5.52
N SER A 92 15.50 -2.14 -6.01
CA SER A 92 16.15 -1.56 -7.19
C SER A 92 15.45 -1.98 -8.49
N LEU A 93 15.75 -1.27 -9.58
CA LEU A 93 15.22 -1.62 -10.90
C LEU A 93 15.69 -3.00 -11.37
N GLU A 94 16.92 -3.40 -10.99
CA GLU A 94 17.48 -4.72 -11.30
C GLU A 94 16.73 -5.85 -10.60
N GLU A 95 16.36 -5.64 -9.33
CA GLU A 95 15.56 -6.59 -8.56
C GLU A 95 14.14 -6.71 -9.12
N ILE A 96 13.51 -5.59 -9.49
CA ILE A 96 12.20 -5.59 -10.15
C ILE A 96 12.27 -6.30 -11.50
N ALA A 97 13.32 -6.05 -12.29
CA ALA A 97 13.54 -6.76 -13.55
C ALA A 97 13.74 -8.27 -13.34
N ALA A 98 14.39 -8.67 -12.25
CA ALA A 98 14.54 -10.09 -11.90
C ALA A 98 13.17 -10.73 -11.57
N MET A 99 12.30 -10.04 -10.85
CA MET A 99 10.95 -10.49 -10.58
C MET A 99 10.13 -10.68 -11.87
N HIS A 100 10.21 -9.71 -12.78
CA HIS A 100 9.48 -9.76 -14.05
C HIS A 100 9.90 -10.92 -14.95
N ARG A 101 11.18 -11.35 -14.88
CA ARG A 101 11.67 -12.48 -15.69
C ARG A 101 11.12 -13.84 -15.27
N ILE A 102 10.65 -13.97 -14.04
CA ILE A 102 10.30 -15.29 -13.47
C ILE A 102 8.80 -15.52 -13.31
N SER A 103 7.99 -14.48 -13.44
CA SER A 103 6.53 -14.55 -13.25
C SER A 103 5.82 -13.71 -14.30
N PRO A 104 4.68 -14.18 -14.84
CA PRO A 104 3.85 -13.44 -15.78
C PRO A 104 3.00 -12.36 -15.13
N LEU A 105 3.01 -12.24 -13.79
CA LEU A 105 2.24 -11.24 -13.09
C LEU A 105 2.61 -9.82 -13.54
N GLU A 106 1.62 -8.97 -13.68
CA GLU A 106 1.86 -7.55 -13.91
C GLU A 106 2.58 -6.93 -12.71
N ILE A 107 3.52 -6.03 -12.99
CA ILE A 107 4.22 -5.26 -11.97
C ILE A 107 3.82 -3.79 -12.07
N GLU A 108 3.37 -3.24 -10.95
CA GLU A 108 3.05 -1.81 -10.82
C GLU A 108 4.05 -1.14 -9.88
N THR A 109 4.72 -0.08 -10.34
CA THR A 109 5.73 0.65 -9.56
C THR A 109 5.40 2.13 -9.42
N PHE A 110 5.88 2.76 -8.36
CA PHE A 110 5.76 4.20 -8.17
C PHE A 110 6.91 4.92 -8.86
N ILE A 111 6.62 5.73 -9.86
CA ILE A 111 7.63 6.52 -10.60
C ILE A 111 7.71 7.98 -10.11
N HIS A 112 6.67 8.47 -9.42
CA HIS A 112 6.59 9.83 -8.90
C HIS A 112 5.68 9.90 -7.67
N GLY A 113 5.95 10.83 -6.77
CA GLY A 113 5.12 11.11 -5.60
C GLY A 113 5.89 11.06 -4.27
N ALA A 114 5.16 11.26 -3.19
CA ALA A 114 5.72 11.27 -1.85
C ALA A 114 6.09 9.85 -1.38
N LEU A 115 7.36 9.64 -1.07
CA LEU A 115 7.83 8.40 -0.48
C LEU A 115 7.46 8.31 1.01
N CYS A 116 7.09 7.12 1.46
CA CYS A 116 6.97 6.83 2.88
C CYS A 116 8.37 6.61 3.48
N TYR A 117 8.64 7.16 4.65
CA TYR A 117 9.91 6.98 5.35
C TYR A 117 10.14 5.53 5.79
N SER A 118 9.08 4.83 6.17
CA SER A 118 9.15 3.47 6.70
C SER A 118 9.21 2.44 5.58
N TYR A 119 9.74 1.27 5.90
CA TYR A 119 9.58 0.08 5.07
C TYR A 119 8.11 -0.17 4.75
N SER A 120 7.89 -0.69 3.55
CA SER A 120 6.55 -0.97 3.03
C SER A 120 5.76 -1.86 4.00
N GLY A 121 4.57 -1.42 4.43
CA GLY A 121 3.69 -2.18 5.32
C GLY A 121 4.11 -2.28 6.80
N GLN A 122 5.27 -1.76 7.21
CA GLN A 122 5.84 -2.02 8.55
C GLN A 122 5.71 -0.86 9.54
N CYS A 123 5.09 0.25 9.14
CA CYS A 123 5.03 1.44 9.99
C CYS A 123 3.99 1.33 11.11
N LEU A 124 4.43 1.53 12.34
CA LEU A 124 3.55 1.61 13.53
C LEU A 124 3.43 3.04 14.09
N MET A 125 4.16 4.01 13.53
CA MET A 125 4.27 5.36 14.10
C MET A 125 2.91 6.03 14.33
N SER A 126 2.04 6.04 13.32
CA SER A 126 0.72 6.64 13.45
C SER A 126 -0.22 5.90 14.42
N SER A 127 0.01 4.60 14.62
CA SER A 127 -0.73 3.82 15.61
C SER A 127 -0.31 4.18 17.03
N ILE A 128 1.00 4.32 17.26
CA ILE A 128 1.57 4.58 18.58
C ILE A 128 1.25 6.01 19.04
N PHE A 129 1.48 7.00 18.18
CA PHE A 129 1.31 8.40 18.57
C PHE A 129 -0.13 8.92 18.52
N GLY A 130 -1.01 8.28 17.76
CA GLY A 130 -2.36 8.81 17.57
C GLY A 130 -3.46 7.78 17.49
N GLY A 131 -3.20 6.50 17.79
CA GLY A 131 -4.19 5.42 17.70
C GLY A 131 -4.72 5.18 16.28
N ARG A 132 -4.08 5.74 15.24
CA ARG A 132 -4.52 5.68 13.85
C ARG A 132 -3.60 4.78 13.03
N SER A 133 -3.98 3.52 12.87
CA SER A 133 -3.18 2.53 12.14
C SER A 133 -3.04 2.86 10.65
N GLY A 134 -1.79 2.99 10.18
CA GLY A 134 -1.48 3.11 8.77
C GLY A 134 -1.85 1.85 7.98
N ASN A 135 -1.68 0.68 8.60
CA ASN A 135 -2.05 -0.61 8.01
C ASN A 135 -3.58 -0.85 7.98
N ARG A 136 -4.35 0.09 8.49
CA ARG A 136 -5.82 0.12 8.36
C ARG A 136 -6.30 1.36 7.58
N GLY A 137 -5.47 1.90 6.71
CA GLY A 137 -5.79 3.05 5.87
C GLY A 137 -5.98 4.38 6.63
N ARG A 138 -5.55 4.47 7.90
CA ARG A 138 -5.83 5.61 8.79
C ARG A 138 -4.58 6.41 9.17
N CYS A 139 -3.49 6.29 8.41
CA CYS A 139 -2.25 6.99 8.70
C CYS A 139 -2.46 8.51 8.77
N ALA A 140 -2.11 9.11 9.93
CA ALA A 140 -2.14 10.56 10.14
C ALA A 140 -0.88 11.28 9.66
N GLN A 141 0.08 10.54 9.08
CA GLN A 141 1.37 11.06 8.61
C GLN A 141 2.18 11.83 9.68
N PRO A 142 2.32 11.31 10.92
CA PRO A 142 3.04 12.04 11.97
C PRO A 142 4.50 12.29 11.58
N CYS A 143 5.12 11.44 10.74
CA CYS A 143 6.48 11.64 10.22
C CYS A 143 6.67 12.93 9.40
N ARG A 144 5.59 13.59 9.00
CA ARG A 144 5.60 14.84 8.21
C ARG A 144 5.31 16.08 9.04
N LEU A 145 5.07 15.90 10.33
CA LEU A 145 4.90 17.02 11.23
C LEU A 145 6.26 17.65 11.59
N PRO A 146 6.31 18.96 11.87
CA PRO A 146 7.51 19.59 12.37
C PRO A 146 7.82 19.06 13.78
N TYR A 147 9.07 18.68 14.00
CA TYR A 147 9.57 18.23 15.29
C TYR A 147 10.55 19.26 15.86
N SER A 148 10.49 19.46 17.18
CA SER A 148 11.53 20.17 17.91
C SER A 148 12.36 19.16 18.70
N GLY A 149 13.66 19.28 18.61
CA GLY A 149 14.60 18.44 19.35
C GLY A 149 15.53 19.27 20.22
N THR A 150 16.18 18.63 21.20
CA THR A 150 17.30 19.20 21.93
C THR A 150 18.55 18.42 21.58
N TYR A 151 19.59 19.13 21.20
CA TYR A 151 20.93 18.57 21.05
C TYR A 151 21.81 19.23 22.09
N ASP A 152 22.55 18.46 22.86
CA ASP A 152 23.46 18.97 23.89
C ASP A 152 22.77 19.99 24.83
N HIS A 153 21.56 19.63 25.33
CA HIS A 153 20.74 20.49 26.19
C HIS A 153 20.31 21.83 25.56
N ARG A 154 20.57 22.07 24.28
CA ARG A 154 20.10 23.24 23.55
C ARG A 154 18.91 22.90 22.68
N LYS A 155 17.91 23.79 22.66
CA LYS A 155 16.78 23.68 21.75
C LYS A 155 17.25 23.82 20.32
N TYR A 156 17.05 22.78 19.49
CA TYR A 156 17.25 22.90 18.05
C TYR A 156 16.17 23.83 17.49
N LYS A 157 16.59 25.01 17.02
CA LYS A 157 15.74 25.92 16.24
C LYS A 157 15.94 25.58 14.77
N GLY A 158 15.36 24.48 14.30
CA GLY A 158 15.28 24.20 12.89
C GLY A 158 14.25 25.09 12.17
N ASP A 159 14.35 25.14 10.86
CA ASP A 159 13.35 25.77 10.02
C ASP A 159 11.96 25.21 10.36
N LYS A 160 10.93 26.07 10.40
CA LYS A 160 9.55 25.70 10.76
C LYS A 160 8.96 24.60 9.87
N ASN A 161 9.60 24.33 8.74
CA ASN A 161 9.23 23.30 7.77
C ASN A 161 10.10 22.05 7.83
N PHE A 162 10.96 21.90 8.84
CA PHE A 162 11.84 20.76 8.97
C PHE A 162 11.06 19.53 9.49
N CYS A 163 10.89 18.54 8.62
CA CYS A 163 10.35 17.23 8.96
C CYS A 163 11.50 16.25 9.17
N ALA A 164 11.91 16.04 10.41
CA ALA A 164 13.11 15.26 10.75
C ALA A 164 13.08 13.82 10.24
N LEU A 165 11.90 13.25 10.02
CA LEU A 165 11.69 11.85 9.69
C LEU A 165 11.22 11.59 8.25
N SER A 166 10.87 12.63 7.50
CA SER A 166 10.44 12.47 6.10
C SER A 166 11.35 13.23 5.16
N PRO A 167 12.13 12.56 4.32
CA PRO A 167 12.97 13.23 3.31
C PRO A 167 12.12 13.87 2.19
N VAL A 168 10.81 13.77 2.26
CA VAL A 168 9.90 14.04 1.13
C VAL A 168 9.00 15.25 1.32
N SER A 169 9.27 16.11 2.32
CA SER A 169 8.52 17.36 2.45
C SER A 169 8.57 18.24 1.16
N TYR A 170 9.62 18.13 0.38
CA TYR A 170 9.79 18.85 -0.87
C TYR A 170 8.98 18.27 -2.05
N THR A 171 8.90 16.97 -2.20
CA THR A 171 8.15 16.37 -3.32
C THR A 171 6.65 16.44 -3.13
N HIS A 172 6.17 16.48 -1.89
CA HIS A 172 4.74 16.62 -1.62
C HIS A 172 4.21 18.01 -2.00
N LEU A 173 4.98 19.05 -1.81
CA LEU A 173 4.62 20.41 -2.24
C LEU A 173 4.62 20.55 -3.76
N ARG A 174 5.53 19.87 -4.47
CA ARG A 174 5.61 19.91 -5.93
C ARG A 174 4.56 19.03 -6.64
N ALA A 175 4.09 17.97 -6.02
CA ALA A 175 3.04 17.11 -6.60
C ALA A 175 1.67 17.78 -6.67
N HIS A 176 1.46 18.90 -5.96
CA HIS A 176 0.24 19.70 -6.02
C HIS A 176 0.34 20.91 -6.97
N GLU A 177 1.51 21.16 -7.53
CA GLU A 177 1.75 22.29 -8.43
C GLU A 177 1.69 21.92 -9.93
N THR A 178 1.45 20.66 -10.22
CA THR A 178 1.24 20.15 -11.60
C THR A 178 -0.13 19.54 -11.76
#